data_d6d4d0bce7a3306cc461f71098bdb3b1
#
_entry.id   d6d4d0bce7a3306cc461f71098bdb3b1
#
_cell.length_a   1.000
_cell.length_b   1.000
_cell.length_c   1.000
_cell.angle_alpha   90.00
_cell.angle_beta   90.00
_cell.angle_gamma   90.00
#
_symmetry.space_group_name_H-M   'P 1'
#
loop_
_entity.id
_entity.type
_entity.pdbx_description
1 polymer ?
#
loop_
_entity_poly.entity_id
_entity_poly.type
_entity_poly.pdbx_seq_one_letter_code
_entity_poly.pdbx_strand_id
1 'polypeptide(L)'
;MITITEEQQSLFEILNSDRENTDNNADPVTMLQELEKTCLECQKCDLRKGCRQVVFGGGDPQARLMLVGEAPGADEDRLGTPFVGRAGQLLDRILKAAEIDRADVYITNIAKCRPPGNRLPLQPEVDACLPHLFKQLELINPDIVVCLGALATRTLIDKKASITRMRGTWHEKDKRRYIATFHPAALLRDPSKKKQVWEDFKEITRYYHSLGEVQRD
;
A
#
# COMPACT_ATOMS: atom_id res chain seq x y z
N MET A 1 -8.51 -1.57 23.16
CA MET A 1 -9.71 -1.33 22.35
C MET A 1 -9.44 -0.08 21.53
N ILE A 2 -9.23 -0.22 20.20
CA ILE A 2 -9.00 0.91 19.30
C ILE A 2 -10.37 1.30 18.76
N THR A 3 -10.89 2.42 19.24
CA THR A 3 -12.15 2.99 18.76
C THR A 3 -11.93 3.57 17.35
N ILE A 4 -12.57 2.98 16.38
CA ILE A 4 -12.74 3.56 15.04
C ILE A 4 -13.54 4.85 15.22
N THR A 5 -13.14 5.96 14.60
CA THR A 5 -13.94 7.19 14.63
C THR A 5 -15.24 6.99 13.86
N GLU A 6 -16.32 7.66 14.29
CA GLU A 6 -17.63 7.59 13.61
C GLU A 6 -17.53 7.90 12.10
N GLU A 7 -16.62 8.79 11.68
CA GLU A 7 -16.36 9.07 10.26
C GLU A 7 -15.73 7.89 9.50
N GLN A 8 -14.90 7.09 10.16
CA GLN A 8 -14.30 5.88 9.55
C GLN A 8 -15.33 4.75 9.49
N GLN A 9 -16.23 4.67 10.47
CA GLN A 9 -17.36 3.75 10.45
C GLN A 9 -18.36 4.12 9.36
N SER A 10 -18.71 5.41 9.23
CA SER A 10 -19.60 5.92 8.19
C SER A 10 -19.05 5.68 6.77
N LEU A 11 -17.76 5.88 6.56
CA LEU A 11 -17.13 5.59 5.27
C LEU A 11 -17.14 4.08 4.94
N PHE A 12 -16.96 3.25 5.95
CA PHE A 12 -17.02 1.79 5.82
C PHE A 12 -18.47 1.29 5.58
N GLU A 13 -19.46 1.93 6.18
CA GLU A 13 -20.89 1.64 5.97
C GLU A 13 -21.38 2.09 4.59
N ILE A 14 -20.93 3.26 4.10
CA ILE A 14 -21.21 3.74 2.75
C ILE A 14 -20.62 2.77 1.70
N LEU A 15 -19.41 2.25 1.92
CA LEU A 15 -18.78 1.26 1.04
C LEU A 15 -19.48 -0.10 1.09
N ASN A 16 -20.22 -0.41 2.17
CA ASN A 16 -21.00 -1.64 2.29
C ASN A 16 -22.44 -1.52 1.79
N SER A 17 -23.04 -0.30 1.72
CA SER A 17 -24.39 -0.10 1.22
C SER A 17 -24.55 -0.30 -0.29
N ASP A 18 -23.45 -0.17 -1.06
CA ASP A 18 -23.43 -0.47 -2.50
C ASP A 18 -23.36 -1.97 -2.82
N ARG A 19 -23.40 -2.85 -1.80
CA ARG A 19 -23.32 -4.32 -1.96
C ARG A 19 -24.60 -5.00 -2.47
N GLU A 20 -25.71 -4.29 -2.60
CA GLU A 20 -27.00 -4.95 -2.88
C GLU A 20 -27.36 -5.12 -4.36
N ASN A 21 -26.50 -4.70 -5.33
CA ASN A 21 -26.92 -4.82 -6.74
C ASN A 21 -25.74 -4.95 -7.75
N THR A 22 -24.83 -5.90 -7.59
CA THR A 22 -24.01 -6.37 -8.72
C THR A 22 -23.83 -7.87 -8.65
N ASP A 23 -23.93 -8.56 -9.78
CA ASP A 23 -23.79 -10.00 -9.97
C ASP A 23 -22.63 -10.58 -9.13
N ASN A 24 -22.98 -11.40 -8.15
CA ASN A 24 -22.10 -11.93 -7.09
C ASN A 24 -21.12 -13.03 -7.58
N ASN A 25 -20.69 -12.98 -8.85
CA ASN A 25 -19.86 -14.04 -9.44
C ASN A 25 -18.61 -13.53 -10.20
N ALA A 26 -18.23 -12.27 -10.04
CA ALA A 26 -17.01 -11.75 -10.70
C ALA A 26 -15.76 -12.15 -9.90
N ASP A 27 -14.78 -12.75 -10.59
CA ASP A 27 -13.47 -13.08 -10.05
C ASP A 27 -12.75 -11.82 -9.50
N PRO A 28 -12.15 -11.88 -8.29
CA PRO A 28 -11.43 -10.75 -7.68
C PRO A 28 -10.37 -10.11 -8.59
N VAL A 29 -9.72 -10.89 -9.46
CA VAL A 29 -8.74 -10.38 -10.42
C VAL A 29 -9.42 -9.49 -11.46
N THR A 30 -10.55 -9.91 -12.00
CA THR A 30 -11.36 -9.13 -12.92
C THR A 30 -11.84 -7.83 -12.27
N MET A 31 -12.33 -7.91 -11.03
CA MET A 31 -12.76 -6.72 -10.26
C MET A 31 -11.61 -5.75 -10.00
N LEU A 32 -10.39 -6.25 -9.76
CA LEU A 32 -9.19 -5.41 -9.59
C LEU A 32 -8.84 -4.67 -10.89
N GLN A 33 -8.99 -5.31 -12.04
CA GLN A 33 -8.79 -4.67 -13.35
C GLN A 33 -9.83 -3.58 -13.63
N GLU A 34 -11.07 -3.79 -13.24
CA GLU A 34 -12.13 -2.76 -13.37
C GLU A 34 -11.87 -1.57 -12.44
N LEU A 35 -11.44 -1.85 -11.20
CA LEU A 35 -11.01 -0.82 -10.26
C LEU A 35 -9.83 -0.01 -10.82
N GLU A 36 -8.87 -0.66 -11.47
CA GLU A 36 -7.74 0.01 -12.14
C GLU A 36 -8.25 0.96 -13.22
N LYS A 37 -9.11 0.52 -14.13
CA LYS A 37 -9.71 1.37 -15.17
C LYS A 37 -10.39 2.61 -14.55
N THR A 38 -11.21 2.40 -13.52
CA THR A 38 -11.86 3.50 -12.79
C THR A 38 -10.86 4.45 -12.14
N CYS A 39 -9.78 3.91 -11.58
CA CYS A 39 -8.73 4.71 -10.95
C CYS A 39 -7.93 5.53 -11.98
N LEU A 40 -7.65 4.98 -13.16
CA LEU A 40 -6.95 5.68 -14.24
C LEU A 40 -7.70 6.92 -14.72
N GLU A 41 -9.03 6.91 -14.67
CA GLU A 41 -9.92 8.02 -15.04
C GLU A 41 -10.27 8.96 -13.87
N CYS A 42 -9.78 8.65 -12.65
CA CYS A 42 -10.13 9.39 -11.43
C CYS A 42 -9.72 10.88 -11.50
N GLN A 43 -10.63 11.77 -11.10
CA GLN A 43 -10.41 13.21 -11.03
C GLN A 43 -10.80 13.81 -9.65
N LYS A 44 -10.80 12.98 -8.58
CA LYS A 44 -11.33 13.37 -7.26
C LYS A 44 -10.47 14.35 -6.48
N CYS A 45 -9.21 14.62 -6.91
CA CYS A 45 -8.34 15.59 -6.24
C CYS A 45 -7.39 16.30 -7.20
N ASP A 46 -6.77 17.38 -6.74
CA ASP A 46 -5.91 18.25 -7.56
C ASP A 46 -4.62 17.58 -8.02
N LEU A 47 -4.17 16.49 -7.39
CA LEU A 47 -3.00 15.76 -7.86
C LEU A 47 -3.17 15.26 -9.29
N ARG A 48 -4.40 14.93 -9.71
CA ARG A 48 -4.66 14.44 -11.06
C ARG A 48 -4.35 15.47 -12.14
N LYS A 49 -4.50 16.77 -11.84
CA LYS A 49 -4.21 17.85 -12.78
C LYS A 49 -2.72 18.01 -13.05
N GLY A 50 -1.86 17.60 -12.11
CA GLY A 50 -0.41 17.79 -12.17
C GLY A 50 0.40 16.54 -12.46
N CYS A 51 -0.17 15.35 -12.39
CA CYS A 51 0.51 14.09 -12.71
C CYS A 51 0.43 13.75 -14.20
N ARG A 52 1.44 13.04 -14.71
CA ARG A 52 1.43 12.52 -16.09
C ARG A 52 0.43 11.39 -16.24
N GLN A 53 0.47 10.46 -15.30
CA GLN A 53 -0.44 9.33 -15.27
C GLN A 53 -0.68 8.85 -13.83
N VAL A 54 -1.76 8.11 -13.65
CA VAL A 54 -2.07 7.44 -12.40
C VAL A 54 -1.19 6.21 -12.25
N VAL A 55 -0.65 5.98 -11.07
CA VAL A 55 0.11 4.78 -10.70
C VAL A 55 -0.76 3.96 -9.75
N PHE A 56 -1.56 3.07 -10.32
CA PHE A 56 -2.56 2.31 -9.57
C PHE A 56 -1.92 1.38 -8.53
N GLY A 57 -0.95 0.62 -8.95
CA GLY A 57 -0.27 -0.44 -8.21
C GLY A 57 0.23 -1.49 -9.19
N GLY A 58 0.82 -2.57 -8.67
CA GLY A 58 1.25 -3.68 -9.52
C GLY A 58 1.86 -4.82 -8.72
N GLY A 59 1.87 -5.99 -9.32
CA GLY A 59 2.33 -7.23 -8.74
C GLY A 59 1.27 -8.32 -8.83
N ASP A 60 1.36 -9.34 -7.99
CA ASP A 60 0.42 -10.46 -7.98
C ASP A 60 -0.95 -10.01 -7.40
N PRO A 61 -2.06 -10.12 -8.16
CA PRO A 61 -3.40 -9.85 -7.65
C PRO A 61 -3.84 -10.76 -6.48
N GLN A 62 -3.16 -11.89 -6.29
CA GLN A 62 -3.41 -12.85 -5.21
C GLN A 62 -2.29 -12.82 -4.16
N ALA A 63 -1.51 -11.74 -4.11
CA ALA A 63 -0.37 -11.60 -3.21
C ALA A 63 -0.79 -11.73 -1.74
N ARG A 64 -0.07 -12.54 -0.98
CA ARG A 64 -0.20 -12.63 0.47
C ARG A 64 0.48 -11.47 1.21
N LEU A 65 1.41 -10.78 0.54
CA LEU A 65 2.16 -9.64 1.04
C LEU A 65 1.88 -8.40 0.17
N MET A 66 1.34 -7.36 0.76
CA MET A 66 1.11 -6.07 0.11
C MET A 66 1.99 -4.99 0.73
N LEU A 67 2.73 -4.26 -0.12
CA LEU A 67 3.55 -3.13 0.32
C LEU A 67 2.85 -1.82 -0.08
N VAL A 68 2.68 -0.92 0.88
CA VAL A 68 1.98 0.35 0.68
C VAL A 68 2.92 1.51 1.00
N GLY A 69 3.29 2.27 -0.03
CA GLY A 69 4.08 3.50 0.08
C GLY A 69 3.23 4.76 0.24
N GLU A 70 3.85 5.91 0.04
CA GLU A 70 3.22 7.23 0.26
C GLU A 70 2.57 7.77 -1.03
N ALA A 71 3.33 7.95 -2.10
CA ALA A 71 2.88 8.45 -3.39
C ALA A 71 3.93 8.15 -4.48
N PRO A 72 3.56 8.19 -5.78
CA PRO A 72 4.49 8.04 -6.89
C PRO A 72 5.55 9.16 -6.91
N GLY A 73 6.77 8.79 -7.27
CA GLY A 73 7.85 9.72 -7.64
C GLY A 73 7.84 10.04 -9.13
N ALA A 74 8.90 10.71 -9.61
CA ALA A 74 9.00 11.17 -10.99
C ALA A 74 9.10 10.02 -12.02
N ASP A 75 9.83 8.96 -11.67
CA ASP A 75 9.97 7.80 -12.55
C ASP A 75 8.69 6.98 -12.60
N GLU A 76 8.02 6.82 -11.46
CA GLU A 76 6.72 6.14 -11.35
C GLU A 76 5.64 6.89 -12.15
N ASP A 77 5.58 8.21 -12.02
CA ASP A 77 4.67 9.09 -12.77
C ASP A 77 4.90 9.02 -14.29
N ARG A 78 6.16 8.84 -14.70
CA ARG A 78 6.53 8.71 -16.12
C ARG A 78 6.18 7.34 -16.69
N LEU A 79 6.32 6.26 -15.88
CA LEU A 79 6.20 4.87 -16.35
C LEU A 79 4.85 4.23 -16.00
N GLY A 80 4.06 4.82 -15.09
CA GLY A 80 2.79 4.24 -14.63
C GLY A 80 2.96 3.04 -13.69
N THR A 81 4.19 2.72 -13.28
CA THR A 81 4.50 1.53 -12.49
C THR A 81 5.02 1.95 -11.11
N PRO A 82 4.55 1.31 -10.00
CA PRO A 82 4.97 1.68 -8.67
C PRO A 82 6.41 1.23 -8.38
N PHE A 83 7.15 2.04 -7.62
CA PHE A 83 8.48 1.70 -7.12
C PHE A 83 9.46 1.24 -8.21
N VAL A 84 9.65 2.07 -9.25
CA VAL A 84 10.63 1.85 -10.34
C VAL A 84 11.85 2.77 -10.27
N GLY A 85 11.74 3.91 -9.58
CA GLY A 85 12.83 4.84 -9.36
C GLY A 85 13.84 4.34 -8.32
N ARG A 86 14.76 5.22 -7.88
CA ARG A 86 15.83 4.88 -6.94
C ARG A 86 15.34 4.21 -5.64
N ALA A 87 14.22 4.67 -5.11
CA ALA A 87 13.60 4.08 -3.92
C ALA A 87 13.07 2.67 -4.19
N GLY A 88 12.48 2.45 -5.36
CA GLY A 88 12.01 1.15 -5.82
C GLY A 88 13.14 0.16 -6.02
N GLN A 89 14.23 0.57 -6.69
CA GLN A 89 15.42 -0.26 -6.85
C GLN A 89 16.05 -0.67 -5.51
N LEU A 90 15.95 0.20 -4.48
CA LEU A 90 16.36 -0.18 -3.13
C LEU A 90 15.38 -1.19 -2.51
N LEU A 91 14.07 -1.01 -2.71
CA LEU A 91 13.06 -1.96 -2.26
C LEU A 91 13.30 -3.35 -2.90
N ASP A 92 13.60 -3.41 -4.20
CA ASP A 92 13.91 -4.66 -4.89
C ASP A 92 15.10 -5.39 -4.26
N ARG A 93 16.14 -4.64 -3.89
CA ARG A 93 17.30 -5.23 -3.19
C ARG A 93 16.95 -5.72 -1.79
N ILE A 94 16.04 -5.04 -1.09
CA ILE A 94 15.57 -5.46 0.23
C ILE A 94 14.74 -6.73 0.10
N LEU A 95 13.79 -6.79 -0.82
CA LEU A 95 12.97 -7.98 -1.09
C LEU A 95 13.85 -9.18 -1.47
N LYS A 96 14.79 -8.99 -2.40
CA LYS A 96 15.74 -10.04 -2.79
C LYS A 96 16.57 -10.55 -1.62
N ALA A 97 17.07 -9.67 -0.74
CA ALA A 97 17.81 -10.05 0.45
C ALA A 97 16.94 -10.76 1.50
N ALA A 98 15.62 -10.50 1.48
CA ALA A 98 14.60 -11.15 2.30
C ALA A 98 14.05 -12.45 1.67
N GLU A 99 14.61 -12.89 0.53
CA GLU A 99 14.16 -14.07 -0.21
C GLU A 99 12.66 -14.02 -0.58
N ILE A 100 12.18 -12.81 -0.88
CA ILE A 100 10.82 -12.54 -1.35
C ILE A 100 10.91 -12.08 -2.81
N ASP A 101 10.28 -12.80 -3.73
CA ASP A 101 10.23 -12.36 -5.12
C ASP A 101 9.30 -11.15 -5.26
N ARG A 102 9.75 -10.14 -6.03
CA ARG A 102 8.91 -8.99 -6.36
C ARG A 102 7.64 -9.39 -7.12
N ALA A 103 7.67 -10.48 -7.85
CA ALA A 103 6.53 -11.00 -8.60
C ALA A 103 5.44 -11.58 -7.68
N ASP A 104 5.78 -12.03 -6.47
CA ASP A 104 4.87 -12.64 -5.50
C ASP A 104 4.21 -11.61 -4.55
N VAL A 105 4.53 -10.35 -4.69
CA VAL A 105 3.97 -9.28 -3.85
C VAL A 105 3.15 -8.29 -4.66
N TYR A 106 2.23 -7.58 -4.00
CA TYR A 106 1.55 -6.44 -4.59
C TYR A 106 2.07 -5.14 -3.99
N ILE A 107 2.40 -4.17 -4.84
CA ILE A 107 2.99 -2.90 -4.41
C ILE A 107 2.10 -1.75 -4.87
N THR A 108 1.78 -0.85 -3.96
CA THR A 108 0.99 0.35 -4.26
C THR A 108 1.36 1.51 -3.34
N ASN A 109 0.61 2.61 -3.41
CA ASN A 109 0.77 3.80 -2.57
C ASN A 109 -0.57 4.25 -2.00
N ILE A 110 -0.53 5.08 -0.95
CA ILE A 110 -1.69 5.79 -0.40
C ILE A 110 -2.30 6.68 -1.51
N ALA A 111 -1.49 7.58 -2.11
CA ALA A 111 -1.93 8.36 -3.26
C ALA A 111 -1.47 7.71 -4.57
N LYS A 112 -2.34 7.74 -5.59
CA LYS A 112 -2.07 7.14 -6.91
C LYS A 112 -1.50 8.14 -7.92
N CYS A 113 -1.51 9.42 -7.61
CA CYS A 113 -0.98 10.49 -8.43
C CYS A 113 0.22 11.15 -7.73
N ARG A 114 1.21 11.58 -8.53
CA ARG A 114 2.42 12.23 -8.04
C ARG A 114 2.13 13.63 -7.51
N PRO A 115 2.48 13.97 -6.26
CA PRO A 115 2.39 15.34 -5.77
C PRO A 115 3.49 16.23 -6.37
N PRO A 116 3.22 17.54 -6.56
CA PRO A 116 4.20 18.51 -7.04
C PRO A 116 5.49 18.48 -6.21
N GLY A 117 6.65 18.44 -6.87
CA GLY A 117 7.96 18.40 -6.20
C GLY A 117 8.19 17.17 -5.31
N ASN A 118 7.43 16.10 -5.47
CA ASN A 118 7.44 14.90 -4.60
C ASN A 118 7.21 15.24 -3.11
N ARG A 119 6.40 16.26 -2.79
CA ARG A 119 5.95 16.51 -1.42
C ARG A 119 5.08 15.37 -0.92
N LEU A 120 4.85 15.30 0.38
CA LEU A 120 3.81 14.40 0.90
C LEU A 120 2.43 14.83 0.39
N PRO A 121 1.53 13.87 0.12
CA PRO A 121 0.12 14.18 -0.13
C PRO A 121 -0.50 14.95 1.04
N LEU A 122 -1.35 15.91 0.73
CA LEU A 122 -2.17 16.62 1.71
C LEU A 122 -3.33 15.74 2.18
N GLN A 123 -3.87 16.01 3.36
CA GLN A 123 -4.96 15.18 3.91
C GLN A 123 -6.17 15.07 2.95
N PRO A 124 -6.67 16.12 2.30
CA PRO A 124 -7.75 15.98 1.32
C PRO A 124 -7.39 15.12 0.10
N GLU A 125 -6.10 15.11 -0.31
CA GLU A 125 -5.62 14.26 -1.41
C GLU A 125 -5.55 12.78 -0.98
N VAL A 126 -5.15 12.54 0.26
CA VAL A 126 -5.20 11.21 0.89
C VAL A 126 -6.64 10.72 0.93
N ASP A 127 -7.55 11.48 1.54
CA ASP A 127 -8.95 11.10 1.75
C ASP A 127 -9.66 10.80 0.43
N ALA A 128 -9.42 11.59 -0.61
CA ALA A 128 -9.96 11.36 -1.95
C ALA A 128 -9.44 10.07 -2.62
N CYS A 129 -8.22 9.63 -2.27
CA CYS A 129 -7.56 8.46 -2.89
C CYS A 129 -7.76 7.16 -2.11
N LEU A 130 -8.06 7.24 -0.81
CA LEU A 130 -8.22 6.07 0.09
C LEU A 130 -9.26 5.05 -0.38
N PRO A 131 -10.42 5.42 -0.97
CA PRO A 131 -11.37 4.44 -1.47
C PRO A 131 -10.76 3.45 -2.46
N HIS A 132 -9.86 3.90 -3.35
CA HIS A 132 -9.15 3.01 -4.27
C HIS A 132 -8.23 2.03 -3.53
N LEU A 133 -7.50 2.50 -2.51
CA LEU A 133 -6.61 1.64 -1.73
C LEU A 133 -7.39 0.60 -0.90
N PHE A 134 -8.47 1.02 -0.25
CA PHE A 134 -9.27 0.08 0.55
C PHE A 134 -9.92 -0.99 -0.32
N LYS A 135 -10.36 -0.62 -1.55
CA LYS A 135 -10.87 -1.62 -2.48
C LYS A 135 -9.77 -2.57 -2.99
N GLN A 136 -8.54 -2.08 -3.20
CA GLN A 136 -7.38 -2.95 -3.48
C GLN A 136 -7.12 -3.92 -2.32
N LEU A 137 -7.12 -3.45 -1.07
CA LEU A 137 -6.95 -4.30 0.12
C LEU A 137 -8.07 -5.35 0.24
N GLU A 138 -9.30 -4.99 -0.11
CA GLU A 138 -10.43 -5.91 -0.10
C GLU A 138 -10.27 -7.01 -1.17
N LEU A 139 -9.97 -6.63 -2.41
CA LEU A 139 -9.91 -7.55 -3.55
C LEU A 139 -8.69 -8.47 -3.51
N ILE A 140 -7.52 -7.93 -3.18
CA ILE A 140 -6.27 -8.71 -3.05
C ILE A 140 -6.29 -9.55 -1.77
N ASN A 141 -6.92 -9.05 -0.71
CA ASN A 141 -7.06 -9.68 0.60
C ASN A 141 -5.72 -10.25 1.16
N PRO A 142 -4.66 -9.45 1.25
CA PRO A 142 -3.36 -9.94 1.69
C PRO A 142 -3.37 -10.31 3.18
N ASP A 143 -2.56 -11.32 3.56
CA ASP A 143 -2.32 -11.67 4.97
C ASP A 143 -1.49 -10.60 5.68
N ILE A 144 -0.53 -10.01 4.94
CA ILE A 144 0.45 -9.05 5.45
C ILE A 144 0.35 -7.74 4.68
N VAL A 145 0.28 -6.63 5.42
CA VAL A 145 0.40 -5.28 4.85
C VAL A 145 1.61 -4.57 5.45
N VAL A 146 2.60 -4.27 4.63
CA VAL A 146 3.80 -3.52 5.02
C VAL A 146 3.59 -2.04 4.73
N CYS A 147 3.52 -1.23 5.76
CA CYS A 147 3.41 0.23 5.68
C CYS A 147 4.80 0.85 5.51
N LEU A 148 5.12 1.31 4.30
CA LEU A 148 6.39 1.95 3.97
C LEU A 148 6.35 3.45 4.28
N GLY A 149 6.85 3.84 5.46
CA GLY A 149 6.95 5.25 5.87
C GLY A 149 5.81 5.74 6.75
N ALA A 150 5.95 6.99 7.19
CA ALA A 150 5.08 7.56 8.22
C ALA A 150 3.64 7.80 7.74
N LEU A 151 3.45 8.17 6.46
CA LEU A 151 2.11 8.41 5.93
C LEU A 151 1.31 7.11 5.88
N ALA A 152 1.85 6.05 5.29
CA ALA A 152 1.19 4.75 5.24
C ALA A 152 0.88 4.21 6.64
N THR A 153 1.82 4.34 7.59
CA THR A 153 1.63 3.91 8.98
C THR A 153 0.48 4.68 9.65
N ARG A 154 0.43 6.01 9.52
CA ARG A 154 -0.65 6.82 10.09
C ARG A 154 -2.00 6.58 9.45
N THR A 155 -2.02 6.26 8.18
CA THR A 155 -3.26 6.02 7.44
C THR A 155 -3.86 4.64 7.74
N LEU A 156 -3.02 3.60 7.83
CA LEU A 156 -3.51 2.22 7.88
C LEU A 156 -3.49 1.62 9.30
N ILE A 157 -2.59 2.08 10.19
CA ILE A 157 -2.43 1.52 11.53
C ILE A 157 -3.00 2.47 12.59
N ASP A 158 -2.42 3.67 12.77
CA ASP A 158 -2.84 4.63 13.79
C ASP A 158 -2.50 6.07 13.37
N LYS A 159 -3.50 6.96 13.34
CA LYS A 159 -3.36 8.40 12.98
C LYS A 159 -2.30 9.13 13.82
N LYS A 160 -2.06 8.71 15.06
CA LYS A 160 -1.07 9.28 15.97
C LYS A 160 0.29 8.59 15.91
N ALA A 161 0.46 7.63 14.99
CA ALA A 161 1.66 6.81 14.90
C ALA A 161 2.93 7.63 14.65
N SER A 162 3.96 7.31 15.43
CA SER A 162 5.34 7.69 15.11
C SER A 162 6.04 6.49 14.49
N ILE A 163 6.50 6.64 13.25
CA ILE A 163 7.19 5.55 12.53
C ILE A 163 8.38 4.98 13.33
N THR A 164 9.11 5.83 14.04
CA THR A 164 10.27 5.44 14.85
C THR A 164 9.91 4.51 16.00
N ARG A 165 8.69 4.64 16.54
CA ARG A 165 8.21 3.82 17.67
C ARG A 165 7.45 2.59 17.19
N MET A 166 6.76 2.67 16.06
CA MET A 166 5.86 1.62 15.57
C MET A 166 6.52 0.64 14.60
N ARG A 167 7.66 1.03 14.01
CA ARG A 167 8.36 0.13 13.09
C ARG A 167 8.71 -1.22 13.75
N GLY A 168 8.63 -2.27 12.98
CA GLY A 168 8.98 -3.63 13.42
C GLY A 168 8.00 -4.27 14.40
N THR A 169 6.88 -3.61 14.70
CA THR A 169 5.82 -4.14 15.57
C THR A 169 4.61 -4.56 14.75
N TRP A 170 4.09 -5.73 15.04
CA TRP A 170 2.88 -6.26 14.40
C TRP A 170 1.62 -5.65 15.00
N HIS A 171 0.66 -5.32 14.13
CA HIS A 171 -0.67 -4.85 14.48
C HIS A 171 -1.70 -5.68 13.72
N GLU A 172 -2.72 -6.15 14.42
CA GLU A 172 -3.81 -6.93 13.81
C GLU A 172 -5.04 -6.04 13.63
N LYS A 173 -5.59 -6.02 12.41
CA LYS A 173 -6.80 -5.29 12.06
C LYS A 173 -7.45 -5.95 10.84
N ASP A 174 -8.78 -6.08 10.86
CA ASP A 174 -9.57 -6.59 9.73
C ASP A 174 -9.05 -7.94 9.18
N LYS A 175 -8.68 -8.85 10.10
CA LYS A 175 -8.10 -10.18 9.83
C LYS A 175 -6.75 -10.15 9.09
N ARG A 176 -6.08 -9.00 9.03
CA ARG A 176 -4.76 -8.81 8.41
C ARG A 176 -3.73 -8.40 9.45
N ARG A 177 -2.49 -8.71 9.17
CA ARG A 177 -1.35 -8.23 9.96
C ARG A 177 -0.67 -7.06 9.27
N TYR A 178 -0.52 -5.97 10.00
CA TYR A 178 0.15 -4.76 9.56
C TYR A 178 1.48 -4.62 10.28
N ILE A 179 2.52 -4.23 9.54
CA ILE A 179 3.80 -3.86 10.12
C ILE A 179 4.33 -2.59 9.43
N ALA A 180 4.90 -1.69 10.22
CA ALA A 180 5.49 -0.47 9.70
C ALA A 180 7.01 -0.61 9.57
N THR A 181 7.58 0.02 8.54
CA THR A 181 9.03 0.21 8.40
C THR A 181 9.33 1.56 7.73
N PHE A 182 10.60 2.00 7.74
CA PHE A 182 10.97 3.22 7.05
C PHE A 182 10.78 3.10 5.54
N HIS A 183 10.32 4.18 4.91
CA HIS A 183 10.23 4.26 3.46
C HIS A 183 11.63 4.14 2.82
N PRO A 184 11.82 3.38 1.72
CA PRO A 184 13.13 3.23 1.08
C PRO A 184 13.81 4.55 0.73
N ALA A 185 13.04 5.59 0.35
CA ALA A 185 13.58 6.93 0.12
C ALA A 185 14.23 7.56 1.37
N ALA A 186 13.80 7.18 2.58
CA ALA A 186 14.44 7.65 3.80
C ALA A 186 15.84 7.03 3.99
N LEU A 187 16.04 5.78 3.55
CA LEU A 187 17.33 5.11 3.60
C LEU A 187 18.34 5.69 2.60
N LEU A 188 17.85 6.24 1.47
CA LEU A 188 18.71 6.94 0.51
C LEU A 188 19.24 8.26 1.06
N ARG A 189 18.45 8.93 1.92
CA ARG A 189 18.85 10.18 2.59
C ARG A 189 19.67 9.93 3.85
N ASP A 190 19.38 8.84 4.56
CA ASP A 190 20.01 8.46 5.82
C ASP A 190 20.29 6.96 5.85
N PRO A 191 21.48 6.54 5.39
CA PRO A 191 21.86 5.12 5.34
C PRO A 191 21.93 4.41 6.71
N SER A 192 22.00 5.15 7.82
CA SER A 192 22.01 4.55 9.17
C SER A 192 20.75 3.75 9.48
N LYS A 193 19.64 4.08 8.82
CA LYS A 193 18.34 3.38 8.95
C LYS A 193 18.32 1.98 8.32
N LYS A 194 19.30 1.63 7.48
CA LYS A 194 19.33 0.32 6.78
C LYS A 194 19.28 -0.86 7.75
N LYS A 195 20.04 -0.78 8.86
CA LYS A 195 20.04 -1.84 9.86
C LYS A 195 18.65 -2.06 10.46
N GLN A 196 17.97 -0.98 10.76
CA GLN A 196 16.61 -1.03 11.35
C GLN A 196 15.60 -1.63 10.37
N VAL A 197 15.64 -1.22 9.09
CA VAL A 197 14.76 -1.79 8.06
C VAL A 197 15.06 -3.28 7.86
N TRP A 198 16.32 -3.67 7.91
CA TRP A 198 16.69 -5.08 7.81
C TRP A 198 16.13 -5.91 8.98
N GLU A 199 16.17 -5.38 10.21
CA GLU A 199 15.53 -6.04 11.34
C GLU A 199 13.99 -6.17 11.14
N ASP A 200 13.32 -5.14 10.60
CA ASP A 200 11.89 -5.22 10.28
C ASP A 200 11.62 -6.30 9.23
N PHE A 201 12.43 -6.33 8.16
CA PHE A 201 12.25 -7.30 7.09
C PHE A 201 12.53 -8.74 7.53
N LYS A 202 13.41 -8.98 8.50
CA LYS A 202 13.56 -10.32 9.10
C LYS A 202 12.27 -10.81 9.76
N GLU A 203 11.56 -9.93 10.46
CA GLU A 203 10.26 -10.27 11.05
C GLU A 203 9.18 -10.53 9.98
N ILE A 204 9.15 -9.68 8.93
CA ILE A 204 8.25 -9.86 7.79
C ILE A 204 8.51 -11.20 7.11
N THR A 205 9.76 -11.50 6.78
CA THR A 205 10.19 -12.74 6.12
C THR A 205 9.82 -13.96 6.94
N ARG A 206 10.13 -13.96 8.24
CA ARG A 206 9.80 -15.07 9.14
C ARG A 206 8.30 -15.39 9.11
N TYR A 207 7.48 -14.36 9.20
CA TYR A 207 6.04 -14.56 9.18
C TYR A 207 5.54 -14.94 7.78
N TYR A 208 6.02 -14.30 6.72
CA TYR A 208 5.66 -14.60 5.34
C TYR A 208 5.91 -16.07 4.97
N HIS A 209 7.10 -16.60 5.28
CA HIS A 209 7.40 -18.01 5.02
C HIS A 209 6.64 -18.96 5.95
N SER A 210 6.26 -18.55 7.16
CA SER A 210 5.43 -19.38 8.05
C SER A 210 4.01 -19.60 7.54
N LEU A 211 3.52 -18.73 6.65
CA LEU A 211 2.20 -18.89 6.03
C LEU A 211 2.16 -20.09 5.06
N GLY A 212 3.31 -20.67 4.68
CA GLY A 212 3.46 -21.76 3.73
C GLY A 212 3.29 -21.31 2.28
N GLU A 213 3.62 -22.18 1.35
CA GLU A 213 3.26 -22.00 -0.05
C GLU A 213 1.74 -22.18 -0.18
N VAL A 214 1.06 -21.15 -0.72
CA VAL A 214 -0.33 -21.33 -1.14
C VAL A 214 -0.31 -22.34 -2.27
N GLN A 215 -0.90 -23.51 -2.06
CA GLN A 215 -1.29 -24.34 -3.21
C GLN A 215 -2.27 -23.49 -4.02
N ARG A 216 -1.78 -23.00 -5.14
CA ARG A 216 -2.60 -22.31 -6.14
C ARG A 216 -3.30 -23.42 -6.93
N ASP A 217 -4.51 -23.77 -6.47
CA ASP A 217 -5.42 -24.64 -7.24
C ASP A 217 -5.96 -23.88 -8.46
#